data_c9d756db9b3b6e39f9573eb0181e4e32
#
_entry.id   c9d756db9b3b6e39f9573eb0181e4e32
#
_cell.length_a   1.000
_cell.length_b   1.000
_cell.length_c   1.000
_cell.angle_alpha   90.00
_cell.angle_beta   90.00
_cell.angle_gamma   90.00
#
_symmetry.space_group_name_H-M   'P 1'
#
loop_
_entity.id
_entity.type
_entity.pdbx_description
1 polymer ?
#
loop_
_entity_poly.entity_id
_entity_poly.type
_entity_poly.pdbx_seq_one_letter_code
_entity_poly.pdbx_strand_id
1 'polypeptide(L)'
;MSGTANVAYASSLTFLNEKVVAPAFKAATGYSYSGYANASGTLEADIAAGEIHPNVFQSVGSDNITPLEPKFTNWYIQYAGTSMVVAYNPKSKYASQFKAIADGSEPLKNLFTLLQTPGLKLGRTDPNVDPQGRDFIYMLELAQAHYHLPSDTVAKILGTTDFGTASSSQIYAESSLDSTLESGQLDAASAFVTQAVELHLDYVPLVPQINLCCSQYASLYKTATVKLANGKTKSGSPQVIDITIIGKPTDAGVAFVKYTLSPAGLALYKAGGFTVLTPTITGSTSSVPSAISSELGG
;
A
#
# COMPACT_ATOMS: atom_id res chain seq x y z
N MET A 1 20.41 11.00 -23.66
CA MET A 1 20.11 9.59 -24.03
C MET A 1 18.73 9.54 -24.69
N SER A 2 18.46 8.59 -25.57
CA SER A 2 17.15 8.43 -26.21
C SER A 2 16.49 7.15 -25.72
N GLY A 3 15.18 7.22 -25.42
CA GLY A 3 14.38 6.09 -24.95
C GLY A 3 13.41 6.50 -23.87
N THR A 4 12.37 5.69 -23.69
CA THR A 4 11.30 5.92 -22.69
C THR A 4 11.17 4.70 -21.80
N ALA A 5 11.21 4.91 -20.49
CA ALA A 5 10.80 3.91 -19.51
C ALA A 5 9.26 3.88 -19.45
N ASN A 6 8.65 2.82 -20.01
CA ASN A 6 7.22 2.59 -19.91
C ASN A 6 6.97 1.78 -18.62
N VAL A 7 6.36 2.40 -17.64
CA VAL A 7 6.20 1.85 -16.29
C VAL A 7 4.73 1.62 -15.99
N ALA A 8 4.32 0.38 -15.81
CA ALA A 8 3.05 0.02 -15.21
C ALA A 8 3.22 -0.01 -13.68
N TYR A 9 2.31 0.59 -12.94
CA TYR A 9 2.43 0.68 -11.49
C TYR A 9 1.08 0.70 -10.78
N ALA A 10 1.07 0.19 -9.56
CA ALA A 10 -0.11 0.22 -8.70
C ALA A 10 -0.62 1.66 -8.48
N SER A 11 -1.94 1.86 -8.53
CA SER A 11 -2.57 3.19 -8.42
C SER A 11 -2.13 3.99 -7.19
N SER A 12 -1.81 3.33 -6.09
CA SER A 12 -1.26 3.96 -4.87
C SER A 12 0.10 4.64 -5.06
N LEU A 13 0.80 4.37 -6.18
CA LEU A 13 2.07 5.01 -6.54
C LEU A 13 1.90 6.22 -7.48
N THR A 14 0.66 6.55 -7.89
CA THR A 14 0.41 7.54 -8.95
C THR A 14 1.05 8.88 -8.66
N PHE A 15 0.74 9.47 -7.52
CA PHE A 15 1.28 10.79 -7.19
C PHE A 15 2.82 10.76 -7.13
N LEU A 16 3.37 9.79 -6.39
CA LEU A 16 4.81 9.69 -6.23
C LEU A 16 5.52 9.50 -7.58
N ASN A 17 5.04 8.56 -8.40
CA ASN A 17 5.66 8.28 -9.70
C ASN A 17 5.54 9.47 -10.65
N GLU A 18 4.35 10.04 -10.82
CA GLU A 18 4.10 11.08 -11.83
C GLU A 18 4.64 12.45 -11.42
N LYS A 19 4.54 12.80 -10.15
CA LYS A 19 4.86 14.16 -9.68
C LYS A 19 6.27 14.29 -9.11
N VAL A 20 6.87 13.18 -8.66
CA VAL A 20 8.15 13.22 -7.93
C VAL A 20 9.22 12.38 -8.64
N VAL A 21 8.98 11.07 -8.83
CA VAL A 21 10.00 10.15 -9.36
C VAL A 21 10.29 10.42 -10.84
N ALA A 22 9.26 10.57 -11.68
CA ALA A 22 9.44 10.76 -13.12
C ALA A 22 10.24 12.02 -13.47
N PRO A 23 9.95 13.22 -12.90
CA PRO A 23 10.79 14.40 -13.14
C PRO A 23 12.24 14.21 -12.67
N ALA A 24 12.43 13.62 -11.48
CA ALA A 24 13.76 13.39 -10.92
C ALA A 24 14.56 12.35 -11.75
N PHE A 25 13.91 11.26 -12.16
CA PHE A 25 14.48 10.26 -13.06
C PHE A 25 14.95 10.88 -14.39
N LYS A 26 14.08 11.68 -15.03
CA LYS A 26 14.42 12.38 -16.27
C LYS A 26 15.60 13.32 -16.10
N ALA A 27 15.63 14.08 -15.00
CA ALA A 27 16.73 14.99 -14.70
C ALA A 27 18.07 14.25 -14.47
N ALA A 28 18.01 13.11 -13.76
CA ALA A 28 19.20 12.34 -13.42
C ALA A 28 19.77 11.52 -14.59
N THR A 29 18.91 11.03 -15.49
CA THR A 29 19.30 10.03 -16.50
C THR A 29 19.19 10.53 -17.94
N GLY A 30 18.38 11.55 -18.21
CA GLY A 30 18.05 12.03 -19.55
C GLY A 30 17.05 11.15 -20.32
N TYR A 31 16.60 10.01 -19.79
CA TYR A 31 15.55 9.20 -20.38
C TYR A 31 14.18 9.82 -20.14
N SER A 32 13.23 9.54 -21.04
CA SER A 32 11.82 9.88 -20.86
C SER A 32 11.12 8.83 -19.99
N TYR A 33 9.99 9.22 -19.40
CA TYR A 33 9.12 8.36 -18.60
C TYR A 33 7.70 8.39 -19.19
N SER A 34 7.02 7.26 -19.15
CA SER A 34 5.61 7.12 -19.46
C SER A 34 4.98 6.14 -18.47
N GLY A 35 4.05 6.63 -17.66
CA GLY A 35 3.39 5.86 -16.62
C GLY A 35 2.04 5.33 -17.01
N TYR A 36 1.67 4.17 -16.48
CA TYR A 36 0.34 3.58 -16.61
C TYR A 36 -0.12 3.04 -15.25
N ALA A 37 -1.07 3.73 -14.63
CA ALA A 37 -1.60 3.43 -13.30
C ALA A 37 -2.86 2.57 -13.39
N ASN A 38 -2.90 1.49 -12.62
CA ASN A 38 -4.11 0.71 -12.38
C ASN A 38 -3.92 -0.16 -11.11
N ALA A 39 -4.98 -0.89 -10.69
CA ALA A 39 -4.83 -1.92 -9.67
C ALA A 39 -3.80 -2.98 -10.11
N SER A 40 -2.91 -3.41 -9.19
CA SER A 40 -1.82 -4.35 -9.52
C SER A 40 -2.31 -5.63 -10.20
N GLY A 41 -3.45 -6.20 -9.76
CA GLY A 41 -4.03 -7.39 -10.39
C GLY A 41 -4.61 -7.13 -11.79
N THR A 42 -5.11 -5.92 -12.07
CA THR A 42 -5.54 -5.54 -13.42
C THR A 42 -4.33 -5.43 -14.33
N LEU A 43 -3.25 -4.76 -13.87
CA LEU A 43 -2.01 -4.65 -14.64
C LEU A 43 -1.38 -6.01 -14.94
N GLU A 44 -1.38 -6.92 -13.97
CA GLU A 44 -0.95 -8.32 -14.17
C GLU A 44 -1.76 -8.98 -15.30
N ALA A 45 -3.09 -8.90 -15.26
CA ALA A 45 -3.97 -9.49 -16.25
C ALA A 45 -3.75 -8.86 -17.65
N ASP A 46 -3.64 -7.53 -17.74
CA ASP A 46 -3.42 -6.80 -18.99
C ASP A 46 -2.04 -7.15 -19.62
N ILE A 47 -0.99 -7.31 -18.80
CA ILE A 47 0.34 -7.77 -19.24
C ILE A 47 0.26 -9.21 -19.74
N ALA A 48 -0.39 -10.10 -18.99
CA ALA A 48 -0.53 -11.51 -19.35
C ALA A 48 -1.30 -11.71 -20.64
N ALA A 49 -2.34 -10.89 -20.87
CA ALA A 49 -3.15 -10.87 -22.08
C ALA A 49 -2.45 -10.20 -23.28
N GLY A 50 -1.39 -9.40 -23.01
CA GLY A 50 -0.69 -8.62 -24.05
C GLY A 50 -1.46 -7.36 -24.46
N GLU A 51 -2.32 -6.84 -23.61
CA GLU A 51 -3.05 -5.60 -23.84
C GLU A 51 -2.17 -4.38 -23.58
N ILE A 52 -1.20 -4.51 -22.66
CA ILE A 52 -0.16 -3.51 -22.40
C ILE A 52 1.24 -4.14 -22.46
N HIS A 53 2.23 -3.34 -22.84
CA HIS A 53 3.61 -3.77 -22.99
C HIS A 53 4.57 -2.83 -22.23
N PRO A 54 4.52 -2.79 -20.89
CA PRO A 54 5.44 -1.97 -20.12
C PRO A 54 6.87 -2.54 -20.15
N ASN A 55 7.86 -1.70 -19.89
CA ASN A 55 9.23 -2.16 -19.65
C ASN A 55 9.44 -2.57 -18.20
N VAL A 56 8.72 -1.90 -17.28
CA VAL A 56 8.83 -2.08 -15.83
C VAL A 56 7.43 -2.26 -15.24
N PHE A 57 7.33 -3.12 -14.25
CA PHE A 57 6.12 -3.28 -13.44
C PHE A 57 6.46 -3.06 -11.96
N GLN A 58 5.74 -2.14 -11.32
CA GLN A 58 5.77 -1.89 -9.88
C GLN A 58 4.43 -2.32 -9.28
N SER A 59 4.46 -3.37 -8.47
CA SER A 59 3.28 -3.97 -7.86
C SER A 59 3.24 -3.74 -6.36
N VAL A 60 2.06 -3.63 -5.80
CA VAL A 60 1.83 -3.87 -4.38
C VAL A 60 1.62 -5.37 -4.21
N GLY A 61 2.60 -6.02 -3.59
CA GLY A 61 2.65 -7.46 -3.38
C GLY A 61 3.12 -8.26 -4.60
N SER A 62 3.93 -9.27 -4.34
CA SER A 62 4.48 -10.18 -5.34
C SER A 62 3.44 -11.11 -5.96
N ASP A 63 2.28 -11.26 -5.35
CA ASP A 63 1.18 -12.11 -5.85
C ASP A 63 0.69 -11.69 -7.24
N ASN A 64 0.98 -10.45 -7.66
CA ASN A 64 0.66 -9.94 -8.99
C ASN A 64 1.86 -10.02 -9.97
N ILE A 65 3.04 -10.40 -9.51
CA ILE A 65 4.23 -10.62 -10.35
C ILE A 65 4.40 -12.11 -10.63
N THR A 66 4.23 -12.95 -9.61
CA THR A 66 4.41 -14.40 -9.72
C THR A 66 3.61 -15.06 -10.86
N PRO A 67 2.35 -14.65 -11.16
CA PRO A 67 1.62 -15.23 -12.31
C PRO A 67 2.23 -14.89 -13.68
N LEU A 68 3.09 -13.87 -13.74
CA LEU A 68 3.80 -13.49 -14.98
C LEU A 68 5.07 -14.31 -15.21
N GLU A 69 5.48 -15.09 -14.22
CA GLU A 69 6.68 -15.97 -14.32
C GLU A 69 6.37 -17.30 -15.01
N PRO A 70 7.30 -17.87 -15.77
CA PRO A 70 8.58 -17.29 -16.21
C PRO A 70 8.46 -16.56 -17.55
N LYS A 71 7.26 -16.40 -18.09
CA LYS A 71 7.01 -15.92 -19.48
C LYS A 71 7.42 -14.46 -19.68
N PHE A 72 7.15 -13.59 -18.72
CA PHE A 72 7.35 -12.15 -18.81
C PHE A 72 8.48 -11.65 -17.90
N THR A 73 8.68 -12.31 -16.76
CA THR A 73 9.77 -12.08 -15.81
C THR A 73 10.07 -13.38 -15.06
N ASN A 74 11.15 -13.43 -14.30
CA ASN A 74 11.46 -14.53 -13.38
C ASN A 74 12.21 -14.06 -12.13
N TRP A 75 12.10 -12.76 -11.83
CA TRP A 75 12.64 -12.11 -10.65
C TRP A 75 11.85 -10.85 -10.33
N TYR A 76 11.92 -10.44 -9.09
CA TYR A 76 11.47 -9.10 -8.64
C TYR A 76 12.34 -8.63 -7.48
N ILE A 77 12.29 -7.34 -7.21
CA ILE A 77 13.00 -6.71 -6.09
C ILE A 77 11.99 -6.00 -5.22
N GLN A 78 11.95 -6.41 -3.95
CA GLN A 78 11.22 -5.73 -2.90
C GLN A 78 12.07 -4.58 -2.36
N TYR A 79 11.55 -3.36 -2.30
CA TYR A 79 12.37 -2.19 -1.95
C TYR A 79 11.68 -1.16 -1.06
N ALA A 80 10.36 -1.17 -0.98
CA ALA A 80 9.59 -0.26 -0.17
C ALA A 80 8.34 -0.94 0.38
N GLY A 81 7.65 -0.31 1.31
CA GLY A 81 6.38 -0.76 1.83
C GLY A 81 5.54 0.41 2.31
N THR A 82 4.25 0.19 2.42
CA THR A 82 3.34 1.11 3.08
C THR A 82 2.75 0.46 4.31
N SER A 83 1.97 1.20 5.08
CA SER A 83 1.33 0.66 6.27
C SER A 83 -0.05 1.26 6.48
N MET A 84 -0.92 0.49 7.11
CA MET A 84 -2.22 1.01 7.55
C MET A 84 -2.03 2.03 8.67
N VAL A 85 -2.83 3.06 8.61
CA VAL A 85 -3.02 4.08 9.65
C VAL A 85 -4.51 4.36 9.80
N VAL A 86 -4.89 5.07 10.85
CA VAL A 86 -6.23 5.63 10.99
C VAL A 86 -6.09 7.14 10.84
N ALA A 87 -6.53 7.67 9.70
CA ALA A 87 -6.61 9.10 9.46
C ALA A 87 -7.79 9.70 10.26
N TYR A 88 -7.68 10.96 10.71
CA TYR A 88 -8.75 11.62 11.43
C TYR A 88 -8.89 13.09 11.04
N ASN A 89 -10.09 13.61 11.18
CA ASN A 89 -10.35 15.01 10.93
C ASN A 89 -9.93 15.87 12.13
N PRO A 90 -8.99 16.83 11.97
CA PRO A 90 -8.53 17.69 13.06
C PRO A 90 -9.63 18.63 13.62
N LYS A 91 -10.76 18.77 12.92
CA LYS A 91 -11.92 19.55 13.39
C LYS A 91 -13.00 18.69 14.04
N SER A 92 -12.83 17.36 14.07
CA SER A 92 -13.74 16.46 14.77
C SER A 92 -13.77 16.77 16.27
N LYS A 93 -14.92 16.58 16.90
CA LYS A 93 -15.03 16.65 18.37
C LYS A 93 -14.16 15.60 19.10
N TYR A 94 -13.68 14.59 18.38
CA TYR A 94 -12.79 13.55 18.88
C TYR A 94 -11.30 13.81 18.54
N ALA A 95 -10.98 14.91 17.86
CA ALA A 95 -9.62 15.20 17.37
C ALA A 95 -8.57 15.21 18.49
N SER A 96 -8.90 15.76 19.66
CA SER A 96 -7.98 15.78 20.81
C SER A 96 -7.61 14.38 21.30
N GLN A 97 -8.57 13.44 21.27
CA GLN A 97 -8.35 12.05 21.67
C GLN A 97 -7.49 11.31 20.63
N PHE A 98 -7.80 11.47 19.33
CA PHE A 98 -6.96 10.93 18.27
C PHE A 98 -5.51 11.47 18.36
N LYS A 99 -5.38 12.79 18.56
CA LYS A 99 -4.07 13.43 18.70
C LYS A 99 -3.28 12.89 19.90
N ALA A 100 -3.91 12.73 21.05
CA ALA A 100 -3.26 12.21 22.26
C ALA A 100 -2.76 10.77 22.05
N ILE A 101 -3.50 9.97 21.29
CA ILE A 101 -3.07 8.62 20.90
C ILE A 101 -1.93 8.70 19.87
N ALA A 102 -2.04 9.59 18.89
CA ALA A 102 -1.06 9.73 17.82
C ALA A 102 0.31 10.20 18.32
N ASP A 103 0.34 11.10 19.31
CA ASP A 103 1.59 11.63 19.89
C ASP A 103 2.12 10.78 21.07
N GLY A 104 1.41 9.70 21.43
CA GLY A 104 1.82 8.76 22.48
C GLY A 104 1.50 9.21 23.91
N SER A 105 0.77 10.31 24.09
CA SER A 105 0.28 10.75 25.42
C SER A 105 -0.75 9.78 25.99
N GLU A 106 -1.46 9.08 25.09
CA GLU A 106 -2.39 8.00 25.43
C GLU A 106 -1.96 6.69 24.76
N PRO A 107 -2.18 5.53 25.42
CA PRO A 107 -1.84 4.22 24.85
C PRO A 107 -2.56 3.94 23.53
N LEU A 108 -1.83 3.41 22.53
CA LEU A 108 -2.40 3.10 21.20
C LEU A 108 -3.64 2.19 21.25
N LYS A 109 -3.73 1.26 22.21
CA LYS A 109 -4.93 0.42 22.40
C LYS A 109 -6.22 1.22 22.61
N ASN A 110 -6.13 2.46 23.11
CA ASN A 110 -7.29 3.34 23.33
C ASN A 110 -7.93 3.79 22.01
N LEU A 111 -7.20 3.72 20.89
CA LEU A 111 -7.76 3.94 19.55
C LEU A 111 -8.96 3.01 19.28
N PHE A 112 -8.82 1.73 19.63
CA PHE A 112 -9.87 0.74 19.36
C PHE A 112 -11.09 0.92 20.27
N THR A 113 -10.94 1.53 21.44
CA THR A 113 -12.05 1.97 22.28
C THR A 113 -12.71 3.22 21.70
N LEU A 114 -11.91 4.18 21.25
CA LEU A 114 -12.39 5.42 20.63
C LEU A 114 -13.23 5.15 19.39
N LEU A 115 -12.77 4.24 18.51
CA LEU A 115 -13.49 3.85 17.29
C LEU A 115 -14.85 3.19 17.55
N GLN A 116 -15.11 2.68 18.77
CA GLN A 116 -16.41 2.13 19.20
C GLN A 116 -17.34 3.19 19.76
N THR A 117 -16.93 4.46 19.86
CA THR A 117 -17.74 5.51 20.49
C THR A 117 -19.02 5.74 19.70
N PRO A 118 -20.21 5.67 20.35
CA PRO A 118 -21.47 5.94 19.68
C PRO A 118 -21.49 7.33 19.04
N GLY A 119 -21.83 7.37 17.74
CA GLY A 119 -21.89 8.61 16.97
C GLY A 119 -20.55 9.07 16.38
N LEU A 120 -19.45 8.34 16.58
CA LEU A 120 -18.22 8.53 15.81
C LEU A 120 -18.46 8.03 14.37
N LYS A 121 -18.17 8.88 13.40
CA LYS A 121 -18.36 8.59 11.98
C LYS A 121 -17.05 8.08 11.40
N LEU A 122 -16.98 6.75 11.20
CA LEU A 122 -15.85 6.05 10.60
C LEU A 122 -16.11 5.78 9.13
N GLY A 123 -15.12 6.05 8.26
CA GLY A 123 -15.13 5.69 6.86
C GLY A 123 -14.11 4.59 6.54
N ARG A 124 -14.43 3.72 5.60
CA ARG A 124 -13.54 2.70 5.04
C ARG A 124 -13.95 2.34 3.62
N THR A 125 -13.08 1.69 2.87
CA THR A 125 -13.42 1.21 1.53
C THR A 125 -14.07 -0.19 1.57
N ASP A 126 -14.66 -0.61 0.44
CA ASP A 126 -15.33 -1.92 0.30
C ASP A 126 -14.29 -3.06 0.21
N PRO A 127 -14.26 -4.00 1.15
CA PRO A 127 -13.31 -5.11 1.13
C PRO A 127 -13.45 -6.05 -0.08
N ASN A 128 -14.60 -6.04 -0.77
CA ASN A 128 -14.82 -6.91 -1.92
C ASN A 128 -14.04 -6.47 -3.15
N VAL A 129 -13.82 -5.16 -3.30
CA VAL A 129 -13.18 -4.58 -4.49
C VAL A 129 -11.87 -3.87 -4.17
N ASP A 130 -11.66 -3.44 -2.92
CA ASP A 130 -10.55 -2.59 -2.54
C ASP A 130 -9.63 -3.28 -1.51
N PRO A 131 -8.32 -3.41 -1.79
CA PRO A 131 -7.33 -3.89 -0.83
C PRO A 131 -7.32 -3.13 0.50
N GLN A 132 -7.43 -1.79 0.48
CA GLN A 132 -7.43 -0.97 1.70
C GLN A 132 -8.58 -1.36 2.64
N GLY A 133 -9.77 -1.67 2.10
CA GLY A 133 -10.90 -2.14 2.89
C GLY A 133 -10.64 -3.49 3.57
N ARG A 134 -9.94 -4.40 2.90
CA ARG A 134 -9.49 -5.67 3.51
C ARG A 134 -8.43 -5.44 4.57
N ASP A 135 -7.43 -4.63 4.25
CA ASP A 135 -6.30 -4.35 5.13
C ASP A 135 -6.74 -3.66 6.43
N PHE A 136 -7.77 -2.81 6.35
CA PHE A 136 -8.36 -2.22 7.54
C PHE A 136 -9.00 -3.27 8.45
N ILE A 137 -9.70 -4.26 7.88
CA ILE A 137 -10.27 -5.38 8.64
C ILE A 137 -9.15 -6.22 9.27
N TYR A 138 -8.12 -6.58 8.49
CA TYR A 138 -6.98 -7.32 9.02
C TYR A 138 -6.29 -6.57 10.16
N MET A 139 -6.09 -5.27 10.02
CA MET A 139 -5.52 -4.43 11.07
C MET A 139 -6.34 -4.49 12.36
N LEU A 140 -7.68 -4.43 12.26
CA LEU A 140 -8.56 -4.54 13.43
C LEU A 140 -8.49 -5.92 14.09
N GLU A 141 -8.48 -7.01 13.32
CA GLU A 141 -8.35 -8.38 13.84
C GLU A 141 -7.00 -8.60 14.53
N LEU A 142 -5.92 -8.13 13.89
CA LEU A 142 -4.56 -8.18 14.47
C LEU A 142 -4.49 -7.36 15.76
N ALA A 143 -5.10 -6.19 15.79
CA ALA A 143 -5.14 -5.36 17.00
C ALA A 143 -5.94 -6.02 18.13
N GLN A 144 -7.08 -6.64 17.80
CA GLN A 144 -7.87 -7.38 18.78
C GLN A 144 -7.05 -8.48 19.45
N ALA A 145 -6.29 -9.25 18.66
CA ALA A 145 -5.40 -10.29 19.16
C ALA A 145 -4.21 -9.71 19.94
N HIS A 146 -3.51 -8.71 19.36
CA HIS A 146 -2.29 -8.14 19.92
C HIS A 146 -2.51 -7.45 21.27
N TYR A 147 -3.62 -6.72 21.42
CA TYR A 147 -3.95 -6.01 22.66
C TYR A 147 -4.89 -6.77 23.58
N HIS A 148 -5.24 -8.02 23.25
CA HIS A 148 -6.20 -8.84 24.00
C HIS A 148 -7.53 -8.09 24.23
N LEU A 149 -8.04 -7.45 23.17
CA LEU A 149 -9.32 -6.72 23.23
C LEU A 149 -10.49 -7.71 23.30
N PRO A 150 -11.67 -7.27 23.76
CA PRO A 150 -12.89 -8.09 23.72
C PRO A 150 -13.15 -8.70 22.34
N SER A 151 -13.65 -9.92 22.29
CA SER A 151 -13.86 -10.68 21.04
C SER A 151 -14.85 -10.04 20.07
N ASP A 152 -15.68 -9.11 20.54
CA ASP A 152 -16.67 -8.36 19.75
C ASP A 152 -16.16 -6.97 19.30
N THR A 153 -14.89 -6.62 19.58
CA THR A 153 -14.31 -5.31 19.27
C THR A 153 -14.41 -4.98 17.78
N VAL A 154 -13.98 -5.89 16.91
CA VAL A 154 -14.02 -5.69 15.46
C VAL A 154 -15.46 -5.50 14.99
N ALA A 155 -16.39 -6.34 15.45
CA ALA A 155 -17.79 -6.26 15.09
C ALA A 155 -18.42 -4.93 15.55
N LYS A 156 -18.07 -4.43 16.72
CA LYS A 156 -18.52 -3.14 17.23
C LYS A 156 -18.00 -1.96 16.43
N ILE A 157 -16.72 -1.99 16.03
CA ILE A 157 -16.12 -0.93 15.20
C ILE A 157 -16.76 -0.92 13.81
N LEU A 158 -16.93 -2.10 13.18
CA LEU A 158 -17.47 -2.22 11.83
C LEU A 158 -19.00 -2.13 11.77
N GLY A 159 -19.68 -2.21 12.93
CA GLY A 159 -21.15 -2.22 13.01
C GLY A 159 -21.78 -3.48 12.41
N THR A 160 -21.04 -4.56 12.23
CA THR A 160 -21.48 -5.83 11.64
C THR A 160 -20.60 -6.98 12.06
N THR A 161 -21.15 -8.20 12.05
CA THR A 161 -20.40 -9.45 12.19
C THR A 161 -20.04 -10.07 10.82
N ASP A 162 -20.64 -9.58 9.74
CA ASP A 162 -20.26 -9.93 8.36
C ASP A 162 -19.27 -8.88 7.84
N PHE A 163 -17.98 -9.13 8.06
CA PHE A 163 -16.91 -8.20 7.71
C PHE A 163 -16.73 -8.01 6.21
N GLY A 164 -17.18 -8.98 5.40
CA GLY A 164 -17.16 -8.92 3.94
C GLY A 164 -18.36 -8.20 3.32
N THR A 165 -19.32 -7.72 4.12
CA THR A 165 -20.49 -7.01 3.58
C THR A 165 -20.09 -5.68 2.95
N ALA A 166 -20.68 -5.38 1.78
CA ALA A 166 -20.64 -4.05 1.16
C ALA A 166 -21.81 -3.15 1.64
N SER A 167 -22.77 -3.69 2.39
CA SER A 167 -23.95 -2.98 2.89
C SER A 167 -23.66 -2.36 4.26
N SER A 168 -22.89 -1.27 4.27
CA SER A 168 -22.56 -0.54 5.49
C SER A 168 -22.48 0.96 5.22
N SER A 169 -22.98 1.77 6.15
CA SER A 169 -22.86 3.24 6.08
C SER A 169 -21.43 3.75 6.23
N GLN A 170 -20.48 2.86 6.55
CA GLN A 170 -19.05 3.18 6.64
C GLN A 170 -18.33 3.04 5.30
N ILE A 171 -18.97 2.47 4.26
CA ILE A 171 -18.31 2.14 3.00
C ILE A 171 -18.40 3.31 2.03
N TYR A 172 -17.25 3.73 1.55
CA TYR A 172 -17.05 4.80 0.57
C TYR A 172 -16.18 4.30 -0.57
N ALA A 173 -16.31 4.88 -1.74
CA ALA A 173 -15.31 4.70 -2.79
C ALA A 173 -13.99 5.35 -2.35
N GLU A 174 -12.85 4.74 -2.69
CA GLU A 174 -11.52 5.27 -2.33
C GLU A 174 -11.36 6.73 -2.75
N SER A 175 -11.80 7.07 -3.97
CA SER A 175 -11.73 8.43 -4.52
C SER A 175 -12.54 9.49 -3.76
N SER A 176 -13.49 9.08 -2.92
CA SER A 176 -14.32 10.00 -2.13
C SER A 176 -14.05 9.95 -0.63
N LEU A 177 -13.37 8.92 -0.16
CA LEU A 177 -13.15 8.70 1.27
C LEU A 177 -12.36 9.85 1.90
N ASP A 178 -11.25 10.24 1.30
CA ASP A 178 -10.37 11.29 1.80
C ASP A 178 -11.06 12.66 1.80
N SER A 179 -11.74 13.02 0.72
CA SER A 179 -12.48 14.28 0.63
C SER A 179 -13.65 14.34 1.61
N THR A 180 -14.27 13.19 1.91
CA THR A 180 -15.35 13.08 2.92
C THR A 180 -14.79 13.27 4.34
N LEU A 181 -13.59 12.77 4.60
CA LEU A 181 -12.87 13.01 5.85
C LEU A 181 -12.50 14.49 5.99
N GLU A 182 -11.87 15.08 4.98
CA GLU A 182 -11.44 16.49 4.98
C GLU A 182 -12.58 17.47 5.16
N SER A 183 -13.74 17.18 4.54
CA SER A 183 -14.94 18.01 4.67
C SER A 183 -15.59 17.96 6.05
N GLY A 184 -15.19 17.04 6.94
CA GLY A 184 -15.75 16.87 8.27
C GLY A 184 -17.02 16.04 8.32
N GLN A 185 -17.38 15.36 7.24
CA GLN A 185 -18.49 14.41 7.24
C GLN A 185 -18.11 13.10 7.95
N LEU A 186 -16.81 12.78 8.03
CA LEU A 186 -16.23 11.70 8.83
C LEU A 186 -15.35 12.26 9.95
N ASP A 187 -15.29 11.53 11.06
CA ASP A 187 -14.39 11.80 12.18
C ASP A 187 -13.06 11.08 11.97
N ALA A 188 -13.09 9.89 11.39
CA ALA A 188 -11.92 9.05 11.09
C ALA A 188 -12.14 8.21 9.83
N ALA A 189 -11.04 7.78 9.21
CA ALA A 189 -11.08 6.91 8.05
C ALA A 189 -9.90 5.93 8.03
N SER A 190 -10.09 4.77 7.36
CA SER A 190 -8.98 3.91 6.98
C SER A 190 -8.09 4.65 5.96
N ALA A 191 -6.78 4.53 6.09
CA ALA A 191 -5.84 5.08 5.12
C ALA A 191 -4.53 4.28 5.13
N PHE A 192 -3.78 4.36 4.05
CA PHE A 192 -2.35 4.04 4.07
C PHE A 192 -1.56 5.28 4.50
N VAL A 193 -0.41 5.09 5.14
CA VAL A 193 0.46 6.21 5.56
C VAL A 193 0.88 7.07 4.36
N THR A 194 1.08 6.48 3.20
CA THR A 194 1.43 7.17 1.96
C THR A 194 0.34 8.13 1.51
N GLN A 195 -0.92 7.72 1.57
CA GLN A 195 -2.09 8.55 1.34
C GLN A 195 -2.17 9.71 2.35
N ALA A 196 -2.02 9.38 3.65
CA ALA A 196 -2.08 10.39 4.70
C ALA A 196 -0.98 11.47 4.54
N VAL A 197 0.24 11.07 4.16
CA VAL A 197 1.35 11.99 3.89
C VAL A 197 1.08 12.84 2.64
N GLU A 198 0.63 12.22 1.55
CA GLU A 198 0.34 12.90 0.29
C GLU A 198 -0.74 13.97 0.44
N LEU A 199 -1.81 13.64 1.16
CA LEU A 199 -2.97 14.50 1.36
C LEU A 199 -2.87 15.39 2.61
N HIS A 200 -1.74 15.34 3.31
CA HIS A 200 -1.51 16.08 4.56
C HIS A 200 -2.58 15.82 5.63
N LEU A 201 -3.08 14.59 5.71
CA LEU A 201 -4.06 14.18 6.72
C LEU A 201 -3.38 13.97 8.07
N ASP A 202 -4.07 14.35 9.14
CA ASP A 202 -3.70 13.92 10.49
C ASP A 202 -4.04 12.43 10.66
N TYR A 203 -3.14 11.66 11.26
CA TYR A 203 -3.34 10.22 11.44
C TYR A 203 -2.72 9.67 12.72
N VAL A 204 -3.24 8.54 13.17
CA VAL A 204 -2.70 7.74 14.26
C VAL A 204 -1.80 6.67 13.65
N PRO A 205 -0.47 6.70 13.91
CA PRO A 205 0.45 5.66 13.47
C PRO A 205 0.21 4.37 14.27
N LEU A 206 0.36 3.22 13.62
CA LEU A 206 0.13 1.90 14.21
C LEU A 206 1.46 1.14 14.33
N VAL A 207 1.54 0.25 15.32
CA VAL A 207 2.74 -0.58 15.51
C VAL A 207 2.88 -1.65 14.40
N PRO A 208 4.12 -2.07 14.08
CA PRO A 208 4.38 -3.01 12.97
C PRO A 208 3.61 -4.32 13.05
N GLN A 209 3.28 -4.81 14.26
CA GLN A 209 2.54 -6.06 14.44
C GLN A 209 1.12 -6.04 13.88
N ILE A 210 0.54 -4.85 13.65
CA ILE A 210 -0.85 -4.71 13.22
C ILE A 210 -1.04 -3.88 11.95
N ASN A 211 -0.01 -3.16 11.48
CA ASN A 211 -0.15 -2.18 10.41
C ASN A 211 0.19 -2.72 9.00
N LEU A 212 0.50 -3.99 8.87
CA LEU A 212 0.80 -4.68 7.61
C LEU A 212 2.05 -4.15 6.86
N CYS A 213 2.97 -3.44 7.52
CA CYS A 213 4.14 -2.85 6.87
C CYS A 213 5.23 -3.84 6.44
N CYS A 214 5.31 -4.98 7.11
CA CYS A 214 6.64 -5.55 7.32
C CYS A 214 6.68 -7.07 7.10
N SER A 215 7.55 -7.54 6.18
CA SER A 215 7.67 -8.94 5.76
C SER A 215 8.01 -9.89 6.93
N GLN A 216 8.72 -9.41 7.95
CA GLN A 216 9.03 -10.22 9.15
C GLN A 216 7.79 -10.65 9.93
N TYR A 217 6.66 -9.97 9.76
CA TYR A 217 5.38 -10.29 10.38
C TYR A 217 4.40 -10.99 9.42
N ALA A 218 4.84 -11.44 8.24
CA ALA A 218 3.96 -12.05 7.23
C ALA A 218 3.14 -13.22 7.80
N SER A 219 3.75 -14.09 8.61
CA SER A 219 3.04 -15.20 9.26
C SER A 219 1.99 -14.74 10.26
N LEU A 220 2.24 -13.64 10.96
CA LEU A 220 1.26 -13.03 11.88
C LEU A 220 0.11 -12.41 11.09
N TYR A 221 0.40 -11.62 10.05
CA TYR A 221 -0.63 -10.97 9.24
C TYR A 221 -1.58 -11.99 8.60
N LYS A 222 -1.05 -13.14 8.16
CA LYS A 222 -1.83 -14.21 7.55
C LYS A 222 -2.89 -14.82 8.50
N THR A 223 -2.81 -14.59 9.80
CA THR A 223 -3.83 -15.03 10.77
C THR A 223 -5.10 -14.20 10.70
N ALA A 224 -5.03 -12.95 10.23
CA ALA A 224 -6.19 -12.12 10.01
C ALA A 224 -6.83 -12.46 8.65
N THR A 225 -8.16 -12.59 8.63
CA THR A 225 -8.86 -13.07 7.43
C THR A 225 -10.20 -12.37 7.25
N VAL A 226 -10.62 -12.22 6.00
CA VAL A 226 -11.98 -11.78 5.67
C VAL A 226 -12.60 -12.70 4.63
N LYS A 227 -13.84 -13.12 4.88
CA LYS A 227 -14.66 -13.82 3.88
C LYS A 227 -15.40 -12.77 3.06
N LEU A 228 -15.13 -12.73 1.76
CA LEU A 228 -15.74 -11.81 0.82
C LEU A 228 -17.14 -12.26 0.41
N ALA A 229 -17.94 -11.37 -0.16
CA ALA A 229 -19.31 -11.65 -0.63
C ALA A 229 -19.36 -12.77 -1.70
N ASN A 230 -18.29 -12.98 -2.47
CA ASN A 230 -18.16 -14.07 -3.43
C ASN A 230 -17.80 -15.43 -2.79
N GLY A 231 -17.75 -15.51 -1.46
CA GLY A 231 -17.42 -16.70 -0.69
C GLY A 231 -15.92 -17.00 -0.54
N LYS A 232 -15.03 -16.26 -1.23
CA LYS A 232 -13.58 -16.46 -1.08
C LYS A 232 -13.09 -15.83 0.23
N THR A 233 -12.21 -16.54 0.92
CA THR A 233 -11.49 -16.00 2.07
C THR A 233 -10.16 -15.44 1.63
N LYS A 234 -9.85 -14.22 2.06
CA LYS A 234 -8.57 -13.56 1.89
C LYS A 234 -7.90 -13.40 3.26
N SER A 235 -6.59 -13.36 3.27
CA SER A 235 -5.78 -13.18 4.49
C SER A 235 -4.83 -12.00 4.36
N GLY A 236 -4.44 -11.44 5.49
CA GLY A 236 -3.49 -10.33 5.56
C GLY A 236 -2.11 -10.72 5.03
N SER A 237 -1.45 -9.76 4.41
CA SER A 237 -0.08 -9.87 3.89
C SER A 237 0.65 -8.53 4.05
N PRO A 238 2.00 -8.53 4.04
CA PRO A 238 2.75 -7.28 4.03
C PRO A 238 2.41 -6.42 2.80
N GLN A 239 2.20 -5.13 3.02
CA GLN A 239 1.96 -4.14 1.97
C GLN A 239 3.30 -3.63 1.45
N VAL A 240 3.96 -4.45 0.64
CA VAL A 240 5.29 -4.21 0.09
C VAL A 240 5.22 -3.85 -1.39
N ILE A 241 6.15 -3.03 -1.83
CA ILE A 241 6.27 -2.62 -3.23
C ILE A 241 7.39 -3.44 -3.86
N ASP A 242 7.02 -4.16 -4.89
CA ASP A 242 7.90 -4.98 -5.69
C ASP A 242 8.09 -4.35 -7.08
N ILE A 243 9.30 -4.44 -7.63
CA ILE A 243 9.63 -3.93 -8.96
C ILE A 243 10.32 -5.01 -9.80
N THR A 244 9.93 -5.10 -11.06
CA THR A 244 10.56 -6.02 -12.03
C THR A 244 10.60 -5.42 -13.43
N ILE A 245 11.41 -6.03 -14.31
CA ILE A 245 11.40 -5.76 -15.75
C ILE A 245 10.50 -6.78 -16.43
N ILE A 246 9.66 -6.32 -17.33
CA ILE A 246 8.76 -7.13 -18.15
C ILE A 246 9.38 -7.36 -19.53
N GLY A 247 9.50 -8.62 -19.92
CA GLY A 247 10.06 -9.05 -21.19
C GLY A 247 11.56 -8.72 -21.35
N LYS A 248 11.98 -8.31 -22.55
CA LYS A 248 13.38 -7.98 -22.82
C LYS A 248 13.75 -6.64 -22.17
N PRO A 249 14.85 -6.59 -21.39
CA PRO A 249 15.31 -5.33 -20.80
C PRO A 249 15.60 -4.27 -21.86
N THR A 250 15.13 -3.05 -21.63
CA THR A 250 15.47 -1.84 -22.39
C THR A 250 16.37 -0.95 -21.55
N ASP A 251 17.24 -0.16 -22.20
CA ASP A 251 18.16 0.73 -21.47
C ASP A 251 17.40 1.70 -20.54
N ALA A 252 16.28 2.27 -21.01
CA ALA A 252 15.46 3.17 -20.22
C ALA A 252 14.75 2.45 -19.05
N GLY A 253 14.26 1.23 -19.25
CA GLY A 253 13.64 0.43 -18.20
C GLY A 253 14.66 0.01 -17.13
N VAL A 254 15.84 -0.44 -17.54
CA VAL A 254 16.96 -0.76 -16.62
C VAL A 254 17.38 0.47 -15.83
N ALA A 255 17.51 1.63 -16.51
CA ALA A 255 17.86 2.89 -15.87
C ALA A 255 16.80 3.32 -14.85
N PHE A 256 15.51 3.09 -15.14
CA PHE A 256 14.42 3.42 -14.20
C PHE A 256 14.50 2.55 -12.96
N VAL A 257 14.62 1.22 -13.09
CA VAL A 257 14.76 0.32 -11.94
C VAL A 257 16.00 0.68 -11.12
N LYS A 258 17.16 0.87 -11.78
CA LYS A 258 18.38 1.30 -11.10
C LYS A 258 18.20 2.61 -10.34
N TYR A 259 17.59 3.62 -10.96
CA TYR A 259 17.35 4.90 -10.32
C TYR A 259 16.40 4.76 -9.10
N THR A 260 15.31 4.00 -9.24
CA THR A 260 14.36 3.74 -8.14
C THR A 260 15.07 3.12 -6.92
N LEU A 261 15.99 2.19 -7.15
CA LEU A 261 16.72 1.48 -6.10
C LEU A 261 17.96 2.23 -5.58
N SER A 262 18.36 3.30 -6.23
CA SER A 262 19.47 4.14 -5.76
C SER A 262 19.12 4.89 -4.46
N PRO A 263 20.14 5.33 -3.68
CA PRO A 263 19.90 6.16 -2.50
C PRO A 263 19.03 7.38 -2.79
N ALA A 264 19.19 8.02 -3.95
CA ALA A 264 18.39 9.17 -4.36
C ALA A 264 16.93 8.78 -4.64
N GLY A 265 16.70 7.69 -5.36
CA GLY A 265 15.36 7.17 -5.63
C GLY A 265 14.65 6.75 -4.33
N LEU A 266 15.30 5.94 -3.49
CA LEU A 266 14.75 5.47 -2.22
C LEU A 266 14.41 6.64 -1.27
N ALA A 267 15.20 7.73 -1.29
CA ALA A 267 14.90 8.94 -0.52
C ALA A 267 13.57 9.59 -0.95
N LEU A 268 13.21 9.52 -2.25
CA LEU A 268 11.92 10.03 -2.74
C LEU A 268 10.75 9.19 -2.20
N TYR A 269 10.88 7.87 -2.17
CA TYR A 269 9.88 6.98 -1.57
C TYR A 269 9.72 7.27 -0.08
N LYS A 270 10.85 7.42 0.64
CA LYS A 270 10.82 7.77 2.06
C LYS A 270 10.10 9.10 2.32
N ALA A 271 10.38 10.12 1.51
CA ALA A 271 9.71 11.42 1.60
C ALA A 271 8.20 11.34 1.29
N GLY A 272 7.80 10.39 0.42
CA GLY A 272 6.41 10.08 0.11
C GLY A 272 5.70 9.20 1.15
N GLY A 273 6.30 8.99 2.34
CA GLY A 273 5.69 8.22 3.43
C GLY A 273 5.89 6.71 3.35
N PHE A 274 6.64 6.21 2.34
CA PHE A 274 6.96 4.78 2.27
C PHE A 274 8.05 4.40 3.29
N THR A 275 7.91 3.21 3.87
CA THR A 275 9.01 2.57 4.58
C THR A 275 9.97 2.00 3.55
N VAL A 276 11.20 2.52 3.52
CA VAL A 276 12.25 1.99 2.65
C VAL A 276 12.79 0.70 3.27
N LEU A 277 12.82 -0.35 2.47
CA LEU A 277 13.38 -1.65 2.82
C LEU A 277 14.77 -1.79 2.21
N THR A 278 15.60 -2.67 2.76
CA THR A 278 16.80 -3.11 2.06
C THR A 278 16.36 -3.86 0.80
N PRO A 279 16.71 -3.38 -0.41
CA PRO A 279 16.28 -4.03 -1.63
C PRO A 279 16.73 -5.49 -1.68
N THR A 280 15.80 -6.40 -1.90
CA THR A 280 16.06 -7.85 -1.88
C THR A 280 15.51 -8.49 -3.15
N ILE A 281 16.39 -9.21 -3.87
CA ILE A 281 16.02 -9.96 -5.07
C ILE A 281 15.34 -11.26 -4.66
N THR A 282 14.20 -11.55 -5.29
CA THR A 282 13.53 -12.85 -5.25
C THR A 282 13.48 -13.42 -6.67
N GLY A 283 13.69 -14.73 -6.81
CA GLY A 283 13.72 -15.42 -8.09
C GLY A 283 15.12 -15.56 -8.67
N SER A 284 15.25 -15.55 -10.01
CA SER A 284 16.50 -15.80 -10.73
C SER A 284 17.43 -14.58 -10.70
N THR A 285 18.42 -14.60 -9.81
CA THR A 285 19.43 -13.54 -9.71
C THR A 285 20.26 -13.39 -11.00
N SER A 286 20.49 -14.47 -11.74
CA SER A 286 21.23 -14.44 -13.02
C SER A 286 20.47 -13.73 -14.15
N SER A 287 19.16 -13.55 -13.99
CA SER A 287 18.31 -12.84 -14.97
C SER A 287 18.18 -11.35 -14.68
N VAL A 288 18.65 -10.91 -13.52
CA VAL A 288 18.67 -9.48 -13.17
C VAL A 288 19.77 -8.79 -13.97
N PRO A 289 19.47 -7.73 -14.74
CA PRO A 289 20.49 -6.96 -15.45
C PRO A 289 21.63 -6.53 -14.52
N SER A 290 22.88 -6.71 -14.96
CA SER A 290 24.07 -6.42 -14.13
C SER A 290 24.12 -4.98 -13.59
N ALA A 291 23.60 -4.02 -14.36
CA ALA A 291 23.50 -2.63 -13.94
C ALA A 291 22.55 -2.44 -12.73
N ILE A 292 21.55 -3.32 -12.56
CA ILE A 292 20.64 -3.31 -11.41
C ILE A 292 21.29 -4.06 -10.23
N SER A 293 21.83 -5.26 -10.48
CA SER A 293 22.44 -6.05 -9.40
C SER A 293 23.66 -5.36 -8.78
N SER A 294 24.42 -4.58 -9.55
CA SER A 294 25.52 -3.77 -9.02
C SER A 294 25.08 -2.64 -8.08
N GLU A 295 23.86 -2.14 -8.22
CA GLU A 295 23.30 -1.13 -7.31
C GLU A 295 22.96 -1.73 -5.94
N LEU A 296 22.67 -3.03 -5.89
CA LEU A 296 22.27 -3.74 -4.66
C LEU A 296 23.45 -4.30 -3.86
N GLY A 297 24.63 -4.37 -4.45
CA GLY A 297 25.84 -4.99 -3.86
C GLY A 297 26.85 -4.00 -3.28
N GLY A 298 26.49 -2.71 -3.18
CA GLY A 298 27.35 -1.65 -2.64
C GLY A 298 27.22 -1.45 -1.14
#